data_4ebf754f952aef8d0b3d981b32281051
#
_entry.id   4ebf754f952aef8d0b3d981b32281051
#
_cell.length_a   1.000
_cell.length_b   1.000
_cell.length_c   1.000
_cell.angle_alpha   90.00
_cell.angle_beta   90.00
_cell.angle_gamma   90.00
#
_symmetry.space_group_name_H-M   'P 1'
#
loop_
_entity.id
_entity.type
_entity.pdbx_description
1 polymer ?
#
loop_
_entity_poly.entity_id
_entity_poly.type
_entity_poly.pdbx_seq_one_letter_code
_entity_poly.pdbx_strand_id
1 'polypeptide(L)'
;MPTIEERDLRHIWHPCAQMKDYEQLPPMVIDHAKGAWLYDVHGKGYLDIVSSWWANLLGHTNEKINARIAAQLDRLEHVIFANFSHRPAIELAERLATLVPEGLTKFHFNDNGSSAVEAALKMAFQYCQQTGRTGKTRFMCLSEGYHGETIGALSVGSMDLFAEMYKPMMMDNIHIEAPDCYRCPYGETRDTCTCACFEHAEHAFAAHGHETAAMIVEPLLQGSAGMRIYPEEYLRKLRALCDAHDVLLIADEIATGFGRTGRLFACERAGITPDLMCLSKGLTGGYMPMSITVVKEKIYDAFYADWSEGKAFMHSHTYAGNPLGCSAALAVLDILDEENILERAEETASWLSARMEESFGAHPNVGEIRHIGLIHAVELVEDRAAKRPFDGGRRLGYAIYRCALRHGLLLRPLGDVLYFNPPLNIGRDDLDTAIARMKQSMDEVLGI
;
A
#
# COMPACT_ATOMS: atom_id res chain seq x y z
N MET A 1 -11.34 32.44 -23.09
CA MET A 1 -10.33 32.17 -22.03
C MET A 1 -9.98 30.69 -22.12
N PRO A 2 -8.77 30.25 -21.84
CA PRO A 2 -8.45 28.84 -21.81
C PRO A 2 -9.30 28.12 -20.75
N THR A 3 -9.64 26.84 -21.02
CA THR A 3 -10.39 26.01 -20.07
C THR A 3 -9.55 25.73 -18.82
N ILE A 4 -10.18 25.21 -17.76
CA ILE A 4 -9.45 24.88 -16.53
C ILE A 4 -8.45 23.73 -16.77
N GLU A 5 -8.80 22.76 -17.63
CA GLU A 5 -7.96 21.65 -18.07
C GLU A 5 -6.75 22.15 -18.88
N GLU A 6 -6.96 23.11 -19.81
CA GLU A 6 -5.85 23.73 -20.54
C GLU A 6 -4.90 24.50 -19.63
N ARG A 7 -5.43 25.12 -18.58
CA ARG A 7 -4.63 25.84 -17.55
C ARG A 7 -3.84 24.87 -16.70
N ASP A 8 -4.44 23.72 -16.34
CA ASP A 8 -3.79 22.63 -15.61
C ASP A 8 -2.58 22.11 -16.41
N LEU A 9 -2.81 21.65 -17.64
CA LEU A 9 -1.79 21.09 -18.50
C LEU A 9 -0.64 22.05 -18.84
N ARG A 10 -0.89 23.36 -18.72
CA ARG A 10 0.14 24.37 -18.96
C ARG A 10 1.21 24.43 -17.87
N HIS A 11 0.84 24.09 -16.63
CA HIS A 11 1.68 24.36 -15.46
C HIS A 11 1.91 23.16 -14.55
N ILE A 12 1.11 22.08 -14.65
CA ILE A 12 1.18 20.94 -13.74
C ILE A 12 1.81 19.74 -14.46
N TRP A 13 2.84 19.19 -13.86
CA TRP A 13 3.42 17.91 -14.26
C TRP A 13 2.80 16.81 -13.41
N HIS A 14 1.84 16.09 -13.96
CA HIS A 14 1.14 15.02 -13.25
C HIS A 14 2.06 13.82 -12.97
N PRO A 15 2.06 13.26 -11.74
CA PRO A 15 2.88 12.11 -11.40
C PRO A 15 2.36 10.82 -12.07
N CYS A 16 3.26 9.87 -12.30
CA CYS A 16 2.94 8.53 -12.83
C CYS A 16 2.01 8.54 -14.04
N ALA A 17 2.23 9.48 -14.97
CA ALA A 17 1.40 9.66 -16.15
C ALA A 17 2.26 9.89 -17.40
N GLN A 18 1.83 9.30 -18.53
CA GLN A 18 2.38 9.64 -19.82
C GLN A 18 1.71 10.94 -20.30
N MET A 19 2.45 12.03 -20.32
CA MET A 19 1.91 13.38 -20.58
C MET A 19 1.19 13.48 -21.93
N LYS A 20 1.63 12.74 -22.94
CA LYS A 20 0.99 12.73 -24.26
C LYS A 20 -0.39 12.07 -24.26
N ASP A 21 -0.68 11.20 -23.30
CA ASP A 21 -2.02 10.61 -23.17
C ASP A 21 -3.10 11.68 -22.87
N TYR A 22 -2.72 12.83 -22.28
CA TYR A 22 -3.64 13.95 -22.03
C TYR A 22 -4.15 14.65 -23.28
N GLU A 23 -3.53 14.43 -24.45
CA GLU A 23 -4.06 14.90 -25.74
C GLU A 23 -5.40 14.17 -26.09
N GLN A 24 -5.58 12.94 -25.61
CA GLN A 24 -6.75 12.11 -25.85
C GLN A 24 -7.71 12.06 -24.66
N LEU A 25 -7.20 12.18 -23.44
CA LEU A 25 -7.94 12.17 -22.19
C LEU A 25 -7.42 13.30 -21.30
N PRO A 26 -7.94 14.52 -21.43
CA PRO A 26 -7.57 15.63 -20.56
C PRO A 26 -7.79 15.28 -19.07
N PRO A 27 -7.04 15.90 -18.14
CA PRO A 27 -7.22 15.66 -16.72
C PRO A 27 -8.63 16.04 -16.28
N MET A 28 -9.23 15.22 -15.42
CA MET A 28 -10.51 15.53 -14.79
C MET A 28 -10.26 16.42 -13.58
N VAL A 29 -10.72 17.65 -13.63
CA VAL A 29 -10.57 18.60 -12.54
C VAL A 29 -11.70 18.38 -11.54
N ILE A 30 -11.37 17.80 -10.39
CA ILE A 30 -12.33 17.52 -9.31
C ILE A 30 -12.56 18.77 -8.49
N ASP A 31 -13.83 19.12 -8.27
CA ASP A 31 -14.27 20.27 -7.48
C ASP A 31 -14.54 19.88 -6.02
N HIS A 32 -15.32 18.82 -5.81
CA HIS A 32 -15.67 18.34 -4.46
C HIS A 32 -15.88 16.83 -4.44
N ALA A 33 -16.00 16.28 -3.23
CA ALA A 33 -16.23 14.86 -3.03
C ALA A 33 -17.05 14.59 -1.76
N LYS A 34 -17.78 13.45 -1.73
CA LYS A 34 -18.49 12.97 -0.52
C LYS A 34 -18.60 11.46 -0.55
N GLY A 35 -18.26 10.80 0.56
CA GLY A 35 -18.27 9.34 0.64
C GLY A 35 -17.34 8.71 -0.41
N ALA A 36 -17.84 7.82 -1.24
CA ALA A 36 -17.07 7.23 -2.34
C ALA A 36 -17.19 8.01 -3.67
N TRP A 37 -17.79 9.18 -3.70
CA TRP A 37 -18.06 9.94 -4.93
C TRP A 37 -17.18 11.18 -5.04
N LEU A 38 -16.59 11.36 -6.24
CA LEU A 38 -15.92 12.57 -6.71
C LEU A 38 -16.80 13.30 -7.70
N TYR A 39 -16.77 14.61 -7.70
CA TYR A 39 -17.51 15.45 -8.66
C TYR A 39 -16.57 16.43 -9.32
N ASP A 40 -16.57 16.45 -10.66
CA ASP A 40 -15.75 17.38 -11.41
C ASP A 40 -16.38 18.79 -11.49
N VAL A 41 -15.62 19.72 -12.01
CA VAL A 41 -16.05 21.14 -12.18
C VAL A 41 -17.25 21.30 -13.12
N HIS A 42 -17.64 20.27 -13.85
CA HIS A 42 -18.81 20.23 -14.73
C HIS A 42 -20.02 19.55 -14.06
N GLY A 43 -19.85 19.09 -12.80
CA GLY A 43 -20.91 18.43 -12.03
C GLY A 43 -21.08 16.94 -12.32
N LYS A 44 -20.19 16.32 -13.10
CA LYS A 44 -20.23 14.88 -13.34
C LYS A 44 -19.65 14.11 -12.16
N GLY A 45 -20.39 13.09 -11.70
CA GLY A 45 -19.98 12.21 -10.61
C GLY A 45 -19.17 11.01 -11.08
N TYR A 46 -18.15 10.66 -10.30
CA TYR A 46 -17.31 9.46 -10.48
C TYR A 46 -17.25 8.69 -9.17
N LEU A 47 -17.61 7.41 -9.22
CA LEU A 47 -17.48 6.52 -8.07
C LEU A 47 -16.01 6.10 -7.92
N ASP A 48 -15.38 6.51 -6.83
CA ASP A 48 -13.98 6.22 -6.51
C ASP A 48 -13.83 4.86 -5.84
N ILE A 49 -13.70 3.82 -6.65
CA ILE A 49 -13.59 2.45 -6.17
C ILE A 49 -12.15 2.05 -5.81
N VAL A 50 -11.19 2.97 -5.99
CA VAL A 50 -9.77 2.74 -5.70
C VAL A 50 -9.25 3.63 -4.56
N SER A 51 -10.18 4.31 -3.83
CA SER A 51 -9.85 5.17 -2.68
C SER A 51 -8.75 6.19 -3.00
N SER A 52 -8.85 6.86 -4.16
CA SER A 52 -7.88 7.88 -4.60
C SER A 52 -6.43 7.44 -4.37
N TRP A 53 -6.07 6.28 -4.92
CA TRP A 53 -4.77 5.61 -4.76
C TRP A 53 -4.57 4.95 -3.38
N TRP A 54 -5.62 4.25 -2.90
CA TRP A 54 -5.60 3.39 -1.69
C TRP A 54 -5.52 4.14 -0.36
N ALA A 55 -5.56 5.47 -0.39
CA ALA A 55 -5.39 6.30 0.80
C ALA A 55 -6.71 6.63 1.52
N ASN A 56 -7.80 6.86 0.78
CA ASN A 56 -9.09 7.23 1.34
C ASN A 56 -9.77 6.03 2.01
N LEU A 57 -9.57 5.90 3.33
CA LEU A 57 -10.01 4.73 4.08
C LEU A 57 -11.50 4.77 4.44
N LEU A 58 -12.05 5.97 4.73
CA LEU A 58 -13.37 6.17 5.35
C LEU A 58 -14.29 7.09 4.55
N GLY A 59 -14.02 7.24 3.25
CA GLY A 59 -14.77 8.11 2.37
C GLY A 59 -14.30 9.58 2.42
N HIS A 60 -14.55 10.26 1.32
CA HIS A 60 -14.21 11.68 1.17
C HIS A 60 -15.06 12.56 2.07
N THR A 61 -14.49 13.67 2.51
CA THR A 61 -15.14 14.69 3.36
C THR A 61 -15.87 14.09 4.58
N ASN A 62 -15.20 13.18 5.30
CA ASN A 62 -15.71 12.61 6.53
C ASN A 62 -15.80 13.69 7.61
N GLU A 63 -16.99 13.90 8.14
CA GLU A 63 -17.30 15.03 9.05
C GLU A 63 -16.52 14.95 10.37
N LYS A 64 -16.30 13.76 10.91
CA LYS A 64 -15.54 13.57 12.17
C LYS A 64 -14.06 13.93 11.97
N ILE A 65 -13.45 13.49 10.85
CA ILE A 65 -12.04 13.81 10.54
C ILE A 65 -11.90 15.30 10.28
N ASN A 66 -12.79 15.90 9.47
CA ASN A 66 -12.81 17.33 9.21
C ASN A 66 -12.88 18.15 10.50
N ALA A 67 -13.81 17.82 11.39
CA ALA A 67 -13.99 18.52 12.66
C ALA A 67 -12.74 18.43 13.56
N ARG A 68 -12.08 17.25 13.60
CA ARG A 68 -10.88 17.06 14.42
C ARG A 68 -9.69 17.86 13.90
N ILE A 69 -9.50 17.89 12.57
CA ILE A 69 -8.45 18.72 11.95
C ILE A 69 -8.73 20.20 12.17
N ALA A 70 -9.97 20.66 11.97
CA ALA A 70 -10.36 22.06 12.18
C ALA A 70 -10.09 22.51 13.63
N ALA A 71 -10.47 21.70 14.61
CA ALA A 71 -10.19 21.97 16.02
C ALA A 71 -8.68 22.03 16.35
N GLN A 72 -7.86 21.26 15.63
CA GLN A 72 -6.40 21.29 15.81
C GLN A 72 -5.77 22.53 15.17
N LEU A 73 -6.32 23.04 14.04
CA LEU A 73 -5.87 24.28 13.41
C LEU A 73 -5.95 25.49 14.33
N ASP A 74 -6.97 25.53 15.20
CA ASP A 74 -7.13 26.61 16.19
C ASP A 74 -6.12 26.55 17.36
N ARG A 75 -5.30 25.49 17.41
CA ARG A 75 -4.36 25.25 18.52
C ARG A 75 -2.90 25.27 18.11
N LEU A 76 -2.55 24.47 17.10
CA LEU A 76 -1.16 24.32 16.63
C LEU A 76 -1.16 23.59 15.29
N GLU A 77 -0.68 24.23 14.25
CA GLU A 77 -0.54 23.69 12.90
C GLU A 77 0.78 22.94 12.70
N HIS A 78 1.86 23.43 13.31
CA HIS A 78 3.19 22.84 13.24
C HIS A 78 4.09 23.30 14.37
N VAL A 79 5.02 22.43 14.78
CA VAL A 79 6.17 22.74 15.65
C VAL A 79 7.31 21.80 15.30
N ILE A 80 8.56 22.25 15.42
CA ILE A 80 9.73 21.37 15.29
C ILE A 80 9.61 20.19 16.26
N PHE A 81 9.79 18.96 15.76
CA PHE A 81 9.61 17.72 16.54
C PHE A 81 10.94 17.22 17.17
N ALA A 82 12.03 17.98 17.03
CA ALA A 82 13.31 17.72 17.72
C ALA A 82 13.37 18.52 19.03
N ASN A 83 13.44 17.83 20.17
CA ASN A 83 13.36 18.37 21.53
C ASN A 83 12.01 19.02 21.93
N PHE A 84 11.04 19.09 21.01
CA PHE A 84 9.68 19.51 21.27
C PHE A 84 8.73 18.34 20.97
N SER A 85 7.57 18.37 21.58
CA SER A 85 6.51 17.41 21.36
C SER A 85 5.16 18.13 21.46
N HIS A 86 4.09 17.41 21.11
CA HIS A 86 2.73 17.92 21.21
C HIS A 86 1.74 16.80 21.50
N ARG A 87 0.64 17.16 22.13
CA ARG A 87 -0.37 16.20 22.58
C ARG A 87 -0.86 15.22 21.49
N PRO A 88 -1.24 15.65 20.27
CA PRO A 88 -1.71 14.70 19.25
C PRO A 88 -0.71 13.60 18.90
N ALA A 89 0.60 13.90 18.86
CA ALA A 89 1.61 12.87 18.57
C ALA A 89 1.75 11.87 19.72
N ILE A 90 1.71 12.36 20.97
CA ILE A 90 1.77 11.51 22.16
C ILE A 90 0.57 10.56 22.20
N GLU A 91 -0.65 11.11 22.10
CA GLU A 91 -1.90 10.34 22.12
C GLU A 91 -1.96 9.32 20.97
N LEU A 92 -1.47 9.69 19.77
CA LEU A 92 -1.41 8.78 18.64
C LEU A 92 -0.43 7.63 18.88
N ALA A 93 0.77 7.92 19.39
CA ALA A 93 1.76 6.90 19.71
C ALA A 93 1.26 5.94 20.80
N GLU A 94 0.63 6.45 21.87
CA GLU A 94 0.00 5.65 22.93
C GLU A 94 -1.10 4.75 22.36
N ARG A 95 -1.99 5.29 21.51
CA ARG A 95 -3.08 4.52 20.90
C ARG A 95 -2.52 3.44 19.96
N LEU A 96 -1.55 3.76 19.10
CA LEU A 96 -0.93 2.79 18.20
C LEU A 96 -0.19 1.69 18.96
N ALA A 97 0.45 2.00 20.10
CA ALA A 97 1.16 1.01 20.92
C ALA A 97 0.22 -0.09 21.45
N THR A 98 -1.09 0.18 21.57
CA THR A 98 -2.09 -0.84 21.96
C THR A 98 -2.65 -1.64 20.78
N LEU A 99 -2.34 -1.23 19.54
CA LEU A 99 -2.94 -1.78 18.32
C LEU A 99 -1.94 -2.54 17.45
N VAL A 100 -0.67 -2.13 17.44
CA VAL A 100 0.37 -2.82 16.65
C VAL A 100 0.75 -4.16 17.27
N PRO A 101 1.30 -5.11 16.49
CA PRO A 101 1.78 -6.39 17.03
C PRO A 101 2.71 -6.22 18.23
N GLU A 102 2.55 -7.09 19.23
CA GLU A 102 3.28 -7.04 20.49
C GLU A 102 4.81 -6.93 20.29
N GLY A 103 5.46 -6.06 21.08
CA GLY A 103 6.90 -5.81 21.02
C GLY A 103 7.33 -4.65 20.13
N LEU A 104 6.42 -4.08 19.32
CA LEU A 104 6.63 -2.83 18.59
C LEU A 104 6.28 -1.65 19.51
N THR A 105 7.28 -0.87 19.96
CA THR A 105 7.11 0.08 21.07
C THR A 105 7.52 1.51 20.77
N LYS A 106 8.30 1.76 19.69
CA LYS A 106 8.81 3.09 19.35
C LYS A 106 8.30 3.53 17.98
N PHE A 107 7.94 4.79 17.89
CA PHE A 107 7.26 5.39 16.74
C PHE A 107 8.08 6.55 16.19
N HIS A 108 8.67 6.37 15.01
CA HIS A 108 9.38 7.42 14.28
C HIS A 108 8.49 8.00 13.20
N PHE A 109 8.14 9.27 13.33
CA PHE A 109 7.26 9.97 12.39
C PHE A 109 8.00 10.41 11.13
N ASN A 110 7.36 10.27 9.98
CA ASN A 110 7.83 10.69 8.66
C ASN A 110 6.67 11.32 7.87
N ASP A 111 6.95 11.78 6.62
CA ASP A 111 5.98 12.54 5.83
C ASP A 111 5.10 11.67 4.92
N ASN A 112 5.65 10.59 4.35
CA ASN A 112 4.96 9.71 3.39
C ASN A 112 5.51 8.28 3.45
N GLY A 113 4.89 7.35 2.73
CA GLY A 113 5.25 5.93 2.77
C GLY A 113 6.71 5.66 2.41
N SER A 114 7.22 6.26 1.32
CA SER A 114 8.62 6.10 0.91
C SER A 114 9.59 6.55 2.01
N SER A 115 9.26 7.66 2.69
CA SER A 115 10.08 8.16 3.81
C SER A 115 10.10 7.22 5.01
N ALA A 116 8.98 6.53 5.29
CA ALA A 116 8.97 5.51 6.35
C ALA A 116 9.85 4.31 5.99
N VAL A 117 9.84 3.89 4.71
CA VAL A 117 10.71 2.84 4.21
C VAL A 117 12.19 3.26 4.28
N GLU A 118 12.53 4.47 3.83
CA GLU A 118 13.89 5.02 3.95
C GLU A 118 14.38 5.01 5.41
N ALA A 119 13.52 5.44 6.34
CA ALA A 119 13.84 5.41 7.77
C ALA A 119 14.07 3.97 8.27
N ALA A 120 13.19 3.01 7.88
CA ALA A 120 13.31 1.62 8.26
C ALA A 120 14.61 0.97 7.75
N LEU A 121 14.96 1.20 6.48
CA LEU A 121 16.22 0.71 5.89
C LEU A 121 17.44 1.27 6.63
N LYS A 122 17.46 2.58 6.86
CA LYS A 122 18.56 3.26 7.60
C LYS A 122 18.65 2.77 9.03
N MET A 123 17.54 2.59 9.74
CA MET A 123 17.51 2.05 11.10
C MET A 123 18.04 0.62 11.14
N ALA A 124 17.60 -0.24 10.21
CA ALA A 124 18.07 -1.62 10.15
C ALA A 124 19.57 -1.70 9.85
N PHE A 125 20.06 -0.92 8.91
CA PHE A 125 21.50 -0.84 8.60
C PHE A 125 22.29 -0.35 9.81
N GLN A 126 21.92 0.82 10.38
CA GLN A 126 22.65 1.43 11.51
C GLN A 126 22.61 0.53 12.75
N TYR A 127 21.49 -0.14 13.02
CA TYR A 127 21.38 -1.15 14.06
C TYR A 127 22.43 -2.25 13.90
N CYS A 128 22.58 -2.81 12.70
CA CYS A 128 23.60 -3.83 12.43
C CYS A 128 25.00 -3.30 12.69
N GLN A 129 25.32 -2.09 12.25
CA GLN A 129 26.63 -1.48 12.46
C GLN A 129 26.93 -1.27 13.97
N GLN A 130 25.96 -0.73 14.71
CA GLN A 130 26.09 -0.39 16.13
C GLN A 130 26.10 -1.61 17.06
N THR A 131 25.62 -2.75 16.60
CA THR A 131 25.59 -4.02 17.35
C THR A 131 26.66 -5.02 16.93
N GLY A 132 27.68 -4.58 16.17
CA GLY A 132 28.80 -5.39 15.75
C GLY A 132 28.59 -6.31 14.54
N ARG A 133 27.44 -6.20 13.88
CA ARG A 133 27.08 -6.96 12.67
C ARG A 133 27.52 -6.22 11.41
N THR A 134 28.75 -5.73 11.38
CA THR A 134 29.26 -4.79 10.36
C THR A 134 29.29 -5.35 8.94
N GLY A 135 29.25 -6.68 8.77
CA GLY A 135 29.14 -7.36 7.47
C GLY A 135 27.73 -7.33 6.88
N LYS A 136 26.69 -7.00 7.66
CA LYS A 136 25.30 -6.94 7.19
C LYS A 136 25.02 -5.56 6.58
N THR A 137 25.18 -5.45 5.26
CA THR A 137 25.12 -4.17 4.53
C THR A 137 24.11 -4.15 3.39
N ARG A 138 23.55 -5.31 3.04
CA ARG A 138 22.57 -5.47 1.94
C ARG A 138 21.16 -5.69 2.51
N PHE A 139 20.18 -5.57 1.62
CA PHE A 139 18.80 -5.88 1.92
C PHE A 139 18.30 -7.01 1.02
N MET A 140 17.29 -7.74 1.49
CA MET A 140 16.51 -8.67 0.70
C MET A 140 15.11 -8.11 0.46
N CYS A 141 14.54 -8.39 -0.69
CA CYS A 141 13.15 -8.05 -1.04
C CYS A 141 12.58 -9.10 -2.00
N LEU A 142 11.25 -9.16 -2.11
CA LEU A 142 10.60 -9.98 -3.11
C LEU A 142 10.62 -9.26 -4.47
N SER A 143 10.77 -10.01 -5.55
CA SER A 143 10.56 -9.49 -6.91
C SER A 143 9.14 -8.93 -7.04
N GLU A 144 8.93 -7.98 -7.94
CA GLU A 144 7.65 -7.28 -8.13
C GLU A 144 7.17 -6.49 -6.88
N GLY A 145 8.02 -6.35 -5.84
CA GLY A 145 7.73 -5.53 -4.66
C GLY A 145 7.74 -4.04 -5.00
N TYR A 146 6.85 -3.28 -4.32
CA TYR A 146 6.81 -1.82 -4.42
C TYR A 146 6.78 -1.20 -3.03
N HIS A 147 7.79 -0.41 -2.72
CA HIS A 147 7.96 0.21 -1.40
C HIS A 147 8.06 1.74 -1.46
N GLY A 148 7.89 2.33 -2.64
CA GLY A 148 7.99 3.76 -2.89
C GLY A 148 9.00 4.12 -3.98
N GLU A 149 9.14 5.42 -4.25
CA GLU A 149 9.89 5.94 -5.40
C GLU A 149 11.08 6.83 -5.00
N THR A 150 11.42 6.94 -3.72
CA THR A 150 12.74 7.44 -3.29
C THR A 150 13.80 6.39 -3.62
N ILE A 151 15.06 6.80 -3.81
CA ILE A 151 16.10 5.88 -4.31
C ILE A 151 16.29 4.66 -3.40
N GLY A 152 16.26 4.82 -2.09
CA GLY A 152 16.36 3.68 -1.17
C GLY A 152 15.14 2.76 -1.23
N ALA A 153 13.93 3.33 -1.18
CA ALA A 153 12.69 2.55 -1.31
C ALA A 153 12.60 1.86 -2.68
N LEU A 154 12.99 2.56 -3.76
CA LEU A 154 13.03 2.00 -5.11
C LEU A 154 14.04 0.85 -5.22
N SER A 155 15.17 0.95 -4.52
CA SER A 155 16.24 -0.06 -4.53
C SER A 155 15.82 -1.39 -3.89
N VAL A 156 14.84 -1.39 -3.00
CA VAL A 156 14.25 -2.60 -2.41
C VAL A 156 12.92 -3.00 -3.07
N GLY A 157 12.48 -2.25 -4.08
CA GLY A 157 11.46 -2.64 -5.05
C GLY A 157 12.11 -3.28 -6.28
N SER A 158 11.33 -3.90 -7.15
CA SER A 158 11.86 -4.51 -8.37
C SER A 158 10.90 -4.45 -9.57
N MET A 159 9.94 -3.53 -9.51
CA MET A 159 9.06 -3.32 -10.65
C MET A 159 9.78 -2.50 -11.73
N ASP A 160 10.09 -3.13 -12.86
CA ASP A 160 10.80 -2.50 -13.98
C ASP A 160 10.15 -1.19 -14.44
N LEU A 161 8.82 -1.10 -14.39
CA LEU A 161 8.09 0.11 -14.75
C LEU A 161 8.61 1.36 -14.01
N PHE A 162 9.02 1.23 -12.75
CA PHE A 162 9.52 2.33 -11.93
C PHE A 162 11.04 2.34 -11.83
N ALA A 163 11.68 1.18 -11.87
CA ALA A 163 13.08 0.99 -11.49
C ALA A 163 14.06 1.04 -12.67
N GLU A 164 13.67 0.58 -13.87
CA GLU A 164 14.58 0.31 -15.00
C GLU A 164 15.50 1.49 -15.33
N MET A 165 14.93 2.70 -15.45
CA MET A 165 15.69 3.90 -15.77
C MET A 165 16.69 4.30 -14.68
N TYR A 166 16.38 3.95 -13.42
CA TYR A 166 17.14 4.39 -12.24
C TYR A 166 18.10 3.32 -11.69
N LYS A 167 18.19 2.13 -12.31
CA LYS A 167 19.09 1.04 -11.90
C LYS A 167 20.53 1.52 -11.60
N PRO A 168 21.13 2.44 -12.37
CA PRO A 168 22.48 2.93 -12.06
C PRO A 168 22.60 3.75 -10.74
N MET A 169 21.49 4.21 -10.17
CA MET A 169 21.45 4.99 -8.94
C MET A 169 21.03 4.14 -7.72
N MET A 170 20.61 2.91 -7.95
CA MET A 170 20.04 2.05 -6.92
C MET A 170 21.11 1.26 -6.17
N MET A 171 20.81 0.86 -4.93
CA MET A 171 21.63 -0.05 -4.16
C MET A 171 21.57 -1.47 -4.77
N ASP A 172 22.68 -2.21 -4.71
CA ASP A 172 22.73 -3.62 -5.10
C ASP A 172 22.14 -4.48 -3.96
N ASN A 173 20.89 -4.86 -4.09
CA ASN A 173 20.13 -5.65 -3.13
C ASN A 173 19.82 -7.06 -3.69
N ILE A 174 19.35 -7.95 -2.82
CA ILE A 174 19.06 -9.35 -3.17
C ILE A 174 17.55 -9.47 -3.42
N HIS A 175 17.19 -9.78 -4.67
CA HIS A 175 15.81 -9.98 -5.09
C HIS A 175 15.48 -11.48 -5.08
N ILE A 176 14.45 -11.83 -4.31
CA ILE A 176 13.94 -13.20 -4.19
C ILE A 176 12.71 -13.31 -5.08
N GLU A 177 12.57 -14.37 -5.87
CA GLU A 177 11.40 -14.59 -6.68
C GLU A 177 10.12 -14.63 -5.82
N ALA A 178 9.17 -13.75 -6.16
CA ALA A 178 7.91 -13.63 -5.42
C ALA A 178 6.95 -14.78 -5.75
N PRO A 179 6.09 -15.18 -4.80
CA PRO A 179 5.04 -16.14 -5.10
C PRO A 179 4.03 -15.59 -6.12
N ASP A 180 3.79 -16.32 -7.20
CA ASP A 180 2.66 -16.11 -8.12
C ASP A 180 1.68 -17.27 -8.00
N CYS A 181 0.61 -17.06 -7.22
CA CYS A 181 -0.36 -18.13 -6.97
C CYS A 181 -1.30 -18.38 -8.16
N TYR A 182 -1.48 -17.42 -9.06
CA TYR A 182 -2.28 -17.61 -10.26
C TYR A 182 -1.50 -18.38 -11.34
N ARG A 183 -0.25 -17.98 -11.59
CA ARG A 183 0.66 -18.66 -12.53
C ARG A 183 1.73 -19.46 -11.78
N CYS A 184 1.28 -20.26 -10.81
CA CYS A 184 2.18 -21.03 -9.97
C CYS A 184 3.10 -21.91 -10.82
N PRO A 185 4.44 -21.75 -10.74
CA PRO A 185 5.38 -22.53 -11.53
C PRO A 185 5.43 -24.02 -11.11
N TYR A 186 4.90 -24.33 -9.91
CA TYR A 186 4.81 -25.68 -9.38
C TYR A 186 3.47 -26.38 -9.72
N GLY A 187 2.58 -25.70 -10.47
CA GLY A 187 1.28 -26.24 -10.86
C GLY A 187 0.26 -26.34 -9.73
N GLU A 188 0.52 -25.73 -8.59
CA GLU A 188 -0.39 -25.71 -7.44
C GLU A 188 -1.47 -24.63 -7.62
N THR A 189 -2.59 -24.81 -6.92
CA THR A 189 -3.66 -23.81 -6.76
C THR A 189 -3.63 -23.26 -5.34
N ARG A 190 -4.42 -22.21 -5.04
CA ARG A 190 -4.53 -21.70 -3.67
C ARG A 190 -4.93 -22.76 -2.66
N ASP A 191 -5.86 -23.67 -3.06
CA ASP A 191 -6.39 -24.71 -2.20
C ASP A 191 -5.40 -25.89 -1.99
N THR A 192 -4.48 -26.08 -2.92
CA THR A 192 -3.48 -27.17 -2.89
C THR A 192 -2.07 -26.68 -2.58
N CYS A 193 -1.92 -25.39 -2.25
CA CYS A 193 -0.63 -24.74 -2.09
C CYS A 193 0.17 -25.33 -0.92
N THR A 194 1.35 -25.84 -1.21
CA THR A 194 2.33 -26.31 -0.23
C THR A 194 3.41 -25.27 0.08
N CYS A 195 3.34 -24.10 -0.54
CA CYS A 195 4.40 -23.09 -0.53
C CYS A 195 5.74 -23.62 -1.09
N ALA A 196 5.74 -24.48 -2.11
CA ALA A 196 6.96 -24.98 -2.73
C ALA A 196 7.87 -23.84 -3.21
N CYS A 197 7.28 -22.74 -3.71
CA CYS A 197 8.04 -21.53 -4.13
C CYS A 197 8.84 -20.88 -3.01
N PHE A 198 8.65 -21.27 -1.75
CA PHE A 198 9.44 -20.75 -0.63
C PHE A 198 10.92 -21.20 -0.69
N GLU A 199 11.25 -22.23 -1.45
CA GLU A 199 12.63 -22.66 -1.66
C GLU A 199 13.53 -21.53 -2.21
N HIS A 200 12.99 -20.61 -2.99
CA HIS A 200 13.74 -19.45 -3.47
C HIS A 200 14.23 -18.56 -2.31
N ALA A 201 13.38 -18.38 -1.29
CA ALA A 201 13.77 -17.65 -0.08
C ALA A 201 14.83 -18.43 0.72
N GLU A 202 14.65 -19.74 0.90
CA GLU A 202 15.61 -20.58 1.61
C GLU A 202 16.99 -20.54 0.95
N HIS A 203 17.06 -20.66 -0.38
CA HIS A 203 18.32 -20.55 -1.12
C HIS A 203 18.98 -19.17 -1.00
N ALA A 204 18.19 -18.09 -1.12
CA ALA A 204 18.71 -16.73 -0.99
C ALA A 204 19.28 -16.48 0.43
N PHE A 205 18.56 -16.90 1.48
CA PHE A 205 19.02 -16.75 2.85
C PHE A 205 20.26 -17.60 3.16
N ALA A 206 20.32 -18.82 2.64
CA ALA A 206 21.51 -19.68 2.78
C ALA A 206 22.74 -19.05 2.13
N ALA A 207 22.59 -18.40 0.98
CA ALA A 207 23.69 -17.77 0.24
C ALA A 207 24.07 -16.41 0.83
N HIS A 208 23.11 -15.57 1.25
CA HIS A 208 23.27 -14.15 1.49
C HIS A 208 22.81 -13.66 2.87
N GLY A 209 22.23 -14.53 3.72
CA GLY A 209 21.75 -14.12 5.05
C GLY A 209 22.83 -13.52 5.94
N HIS A 210 24.09 -13.93 5.76
CA HIS A 210 25.23 -13.42 6.52
C HIS A 210 25.59 -11.95 6.20
N GLU A 211 25.23 -11.45 5.02
CA GLU A 211 25.48 -10.06 4.59
C GLU A 211 24.21 -9.20 4.58
N THR A 212 23.04 -9.77 4.93
CA THR A 212 21.76 -9.09 4.88
C THR A 212 21.39 -8.45 6.21
N ALA A 213 21.14 -7.15 6.19
CA ALA A 213 20.68 -6.38 7.36
C ALA A 213 19.18 -6.61 7.63
N ALA A 214 18.36 -6.53 6.58
CA ALA A 214 16.93 -6.75 6.69
C ALA A 214 16.32 -7.32 5.39
N MET A 215 15.21 -8.05 5.56
CA MET A 215 14.25 -8.41 4.52
C MET A 215 13.06 -7.46 4.63
N ILE A 216 12.65 -6.85 3.50
CA ILE A 216 11.42 -6.06 3.43
C ILE A 216 10.35 -6.78 2.61
N VAL A 217 9.09 -6.69 3.04
CA VAL A 217 7.97 -7.36 2.40
C VAL A 217 6.67 -6.55 2.55
N GLU A 218 5.84 -6.54 1.49
CA GLU A 218 4.43 -6.17 1.57
C GLU A 218 3.67 -7.39 2.15
N PRO A 219 3.11 -7.35 3.37
CA PRO A 219 2.51 -8.53 3.98
C PRO A 219 1.27 -9.00 3.23
N LEU A 220 1.28 -10.25 2.74
CA LEU A 220 0.19 -10.98 2.09
C LEU A 220 -0.28 -10.44 0.73
N LEU A 221 0.04 -9.19 0.37
CA LEU A 221 -0.46 -8.54 -0.84
C LEU A 221 0.63 -7.67 -1.46
N GLN A 222 1.15 -8.06 -2.61
CA GLN A 222 1.93 -7.18 -3.48
C GLN A 222 0.95 -6.33 -4.32
N GLY A 223 0.68 -5.11 -3.83
CA GLY A 223 -0.37 -4.28 -4.41
C GLY A 223 -0.07 -3.87 -5.84
N SER A 224 1.04 -3.19 -6.07
CA SER A 224 1.41 -2.63 -7.38
C SER A 224 1.70 -3.70 -8.44
N ALA A 225 2.05 -4.92 -8.04
CA ALA A 225 2.25 -6.07 -8.91
C ALA A 225 0.95 -6.68 -9.48
N GLY A 226 -0.16 -5.95 -9.38
CA GLY A 226 -1.47 -6.44 -9.84
C GLY A 226 -2.28 -7.10 -8.72
N MET A 227 -2.19 -6.62 -7.49
CA MET A 227 -2.90 -7.18 -6.33
C MET A 227 -2.60 -8.68 -6.16
N ARG A 228 -1.34 -9.08 -6.23
CA ARG A 228 -0.91 -10.47 -6.02
C ARG A 228 -1.02 -10.84 -4.55
N ILE A 229 -1.83 -11.84 -4.25
CA ILE A 229 -2.06 -12.32 -2.89
C ILE A 229 -1.33 -13.65 -2.72
N TYR A 230 -0.58 -13.79 -1.64
CA TYR A 230 0.14 -15.00 -1.30
C TYR A 230 -0.28 -15.56 0.08
N PRO A 231 -0.03 -16.85 0.37
CA PRO A 231 -0.50 -17.50 1.59
C PRO A 231 0.14 -16.93 2.86
N GLU A 232 -0.63 -16.92 3.94
CA GLU A 232 -0.14 -16.54 5.28
C GLU A 232 1.05 -17.42 5.72
N GLU A 233 1.07 -18.68 5.30
CA GLU A 233 2.16 -19.64 5.58
C GLU A 233 3.50 -19.17 5.00
N TYR A 234 3.51 -18.56 3.80
CA TYR A 234 4.72 -17.99 3.23
C TYR A 234 5.31 -16.90 4.14
N LEU A 235 4.46 -16.02 4.67
CA LEU A 235 4.89 -14.94 5.56
C LEU A 235 5.36 -15.48 6.92
N ARG A 236 4.71 -16.53 7.48
CA ARG A 236 5.15 -17.21 8.70
C ARG A 236 6.54 -17.83 8.52
N LYS A 237 6.75 -18.56 7.42
CA LYS A 237 8.05 -19.13 7.09
C LYS A 237 9.13 -18.06 6.90
N LEU A 238 8.78 -16.94 6.25
CA LEU A 238 9.71 -15.84 6.04
C LEU A 238 10.16 -15.22 7.37
N ARG A 239 9.23 -15.03 8.35
CA ARG A 239 9.60 -14.57 9.69
C ARG A 239 10.58 -15.55 10.37
N ALA A 240 10.26 -16.84 10.33
CA ALA A 240 11.12 -17.87 10.92
C ALA A 240 12.51 -17.92 10.26
N LEU A 241 12.58 -17.75 8.95
CA LEU A 241 13.84 -17.74 8.21
C LEU A 241 14.67 -16.49 8.55
N CYS A 242 14.06 -15.32 8.69
CA CYS A 242 14.70 -14.11 9.18
C CYS A 242 15.30 -14.32 10.58
N ASP A 243 14.55 -14.95 11.48
CA ASP A 243 15.03 -15.23 12.84
C ASP A 243 16.22 -16.20 12.83
N ALA A 244 16.16 -17.24 12.01
CA ALA A 244 17.23 -18.25 11.91
C ALA A 244 18.56 -17.68 11.39
N HIS A 245 18.50 -16.63 10.56
CA HIS A 245 19.67 -15.99 9.96
C HIS A 245 20.04 -14.64 10.60
N ASP A 246 19.39 -14.26 11.71
CA ASP A 246 19.60 -12.96 12.38
C ASP A 246 19.42 -11.78 11.39
N VAL A 247 18.42 -11.85 10.53
CA VAL A 247 18.01 -10.81 9.58
C VAL A 247 16.76 -10.11 10.11
N LEU A 248 16.74 -8.78 10.12
CA LEU A 248 15.55 -8.03 10.54
C LEU A 248 14.44 -8.19 9.49
N LEU A 249 13.19 -8.26 9.95
CA LEU A 249 12.02 -8.22 9.05
C LEU A 249 11.37 -6.84 9.11
N ILE A 250 11.27 -6.18 7.95
CA ILE A 250 10.51 -4.95 7.75
C ILE A 250 9.18 -5.31 7.08
N ALA A 251 8.07 -5.05 7.75
CA ALA A 251 6.74 -5.18 7.16
C ALA A 251 6.26 -3.83 6.62
N ASP A 252 6.06 -3.75 5.33
CA ASP A 252 5.46 -2.60 4.67
C ASP A 252 3.93 -2.70 4.69
N GLU A 253 3.33 -2.19 5.75
CA GLU A 253 1.86 -2.12 5.95
C GLU A 253 1.23 -0.84 5.38
N ILE A 254 1.95 -0.10 4.53
CA ILE A 254 1.48 1.17 3.96
C ILE A 254 0.19 0.99 3.17
N ALA A 255 0.09 -0.09 2.39
CA ALA A 255 -1.09 -0.41 1.59
C ALA A 255 -2.02 -1.44 2.26
N THR A 256 -1.50 -2.28 3.13
CA THR A 256 -2.20 -3.43 3.73
C THR A 256 -2.80 -3.14 5.09
N GLY A 257 -2.30 -2.13 5.80
CA GLY A 257 -2.73 -1.77 7.14
C GLY A 257 -4.11 -1.12 7.22
N PHE A 258 -4.54 -0.87 8.45
CA PHE A 258 -5.79 -0.19 8.80
C PHE A 258 -7.05 -0.85 8.25
N GLY A 259 -7.09 -2.20 8.23
CA GLY A 259 -8.28 -2.96 7.89
C GLY A 259 -8.38 -3.40 6.43
N ARG A 260 -7.49 -2.97 5.54
CA ARG A 260 -7.54 -3.29 4.10
C ARG A 260 -7.59 -4.79 3.82
N THR A 261 -6.89 -5.60 4.60
CA THR A 261 -6.81 -7.06 4.45
C THR A 261 -7.77 -7.83 5.34
N GLY A 262 -8.73 -7.16 5.99
CA GLY A 262 -9.71 -7.77 6.91
C GLY A 262 -9.20 -7.93 8.35
N ARG A 263 -8.00 -7.48 8.67
CA ARG A 263 -7.45 -7.28 10.01
C ARG A 263 -6.86 -5.89 10.09
N LEU A 264 -6.64 -5.35 11.29
CA LEU A 264 -6.07 -4.01 11.42
C LEU A 264 -4.71 -3.93 10.72
N PHE A 265 -3.87 -4.96 10.87
CA PHE A 265 -2.63 -5.14 10.11
C PHE A 265 -2.57 -6.53 9.47
N ALA A 266 -1.99 -6.62 8.28
CA ALA A 266 -1.90 -7.89 7.56
C ALA A 266 -1.00 -8.92 8.29
N CYS A 267 0.01 -8.45 9.03
CA CYS A 267 0.86 -9.30 9.87
C CYS A 267 0.06 -10.13 10.89
N GLU A 268 -1.08 -9.62 11.40
CA GLU A 268 -1.95 -10.33 12.34
C GLU A 268 -2.55 -11.61 11.73
N ARG A 269 -2.86 -11.60 10.44
CA ARG A 269 -3.39 -12.79 9.75
C ARG A 269 -2.40 -13.95 9.75
N ALA A 270 -1.12 -13.63 9.62
CA ALA A 270 -0.06 -14.62 9.69
C ALA A 270 0.41 -14.92 11.12
N GLY A 271 -0.07 -14.17 12.12
CA GLY A 271 0.34 -14.31 13.52
C GLY A 271 1.83 -13.99 13.74
N ILE A 272 2.38 -13.03 13.01
CA ILE A 272 3.79 -12.64 13.13
C ILE A 272 3.96 -11.22 13.65
N THR A 273 5.10 -10.97 14.30
CA THR A 273 5.59 -9.63 14.64
C THR A 273 6.83 -9.31 13.85
N PRO A 274 6.85 -8.28 12.97
CA PRO A 274 8.06 -7.83 12.31
C PRO A 274 8.99 -7.12 13.29
N ASP A 275 10.24 -6.85 12.91
CA ASP A 275 11.15 -6.03 13.70
C ASP A 275 10.93 -4.54 13.49
N LEU A 276 10.53 -4.15 12.25
CA LEU A 276 10.10 -2.81 11.87
C LEU A 276 8.81 -2.90 11.06
N MET A 277 7.94 -1.90 11.21
CA MET A 277 6.69 -1.81 10.46
C MET A 277 6.52 -0.40 9.90
N CYS A 278 6.22 -0.27 8.61
CA CYS A 278 5.96 1.00 7.95
C CYS A 278 4.46 1.23 7.79
N LEU A 279 3.94 2.38 8.27
CA LEU A 279 2.54 2.77 8.24
C LEU A 279 2.37 4.08 7.48
N SER A 280 1.35 4.20 6.63
CA SER A 280 0.96 5.44 5.93
C SER A 280 -0.47 5.29 5.36
N LYS A 281 -0.82 6.02 4.30
CA LYS A 281 -2.12 5.94 3.59
C LYS A 281 -3.34 5.91 4.52
N GLY A 282 -3.84 4.70 4.85
CA GLY A 282 -4.96 4.51 5.76
C GLY A 282 -4.78 5.14 7.14
N LEU A 283 -3.55 5.34 7.58
CA LEU A 283 -3.22 5.98 8.86
C LEU A 283 -3.95 7.32 9.06
N THR A 284 -4.01 8.15 8.03
CA THR A 284 -4.71 9.45 8.08
C THR A 284 -6.02 9.45 7.29
N GLY A 285 -6.45 8.29 6.78
CA GLY A 285 -7.64 8.20 5.93
C GLY A 285 -7.53 8.95 4.60
N GLY A 286 -6.30 9.27 4.16
CA GLY A 286 -6.05 10.03 2.94
C GLY A 286 -6.13 11.55 3.11
N TYR A 287 -6.30 12.06 4.32
CA TYR A 287 -6.46 13.50 4.58
C TYR A 287 -5.14 14.27 4.61
N MET A 288 -4.11 13.69 5.22
CA MET A 288 -2.82 14.35 5.41
C MET A 288 -1.67 13.43 5.04
N PRO A 289 -0.62 13.94 4.36
CA PRO A 289 0.61 13.20 4.17
C PRO A 289 1.26 12.96 5.53
N MET A 290 1.39 11.70 5.93
CA MET A 290 2.07 11.28 7.14
C MET A 290 2.40 9.78 7.05
N SER A 291 3.48 9.39 7.68
CA SER A 291 3.84 7.99 7.88
C SER A 291 4.57 7.79 9.20
N ILE A 292 4.64 6.55 9.64
CA ILE A 292 5.31 6.16 10.87
C ILE A 292 6.12 4.90 10.60
N THR A 293 7.37 4.88 11.04
CA THR A 293 8.17 3.67 11.17
C THR A 293 8.10 3.22 12.62
N VAL A 294 7.48 2.07 12.86
CA VAL A 294 7.35 1.47 14.19
C VAL A 294 8.43 0.41 14.37
N VAL A 295 9.09 0.40 15.51
CA VAL A 295 10.23 -0.51 15.74
C VAL A 295 10.15 -1.20 17.10
N LYS A 296 10.78 -2.38 17.20
CA LYS A 296 11.00 -3.07 18.48
C LYS A 296 11.97 -2.32 19.39
N GLU A 297 11.76 -2.45 20.69
CA GLU A 297 12.63 -1.83 21.72
C GLU A 297 14.11 -2.16 21.50
N LYS A 298 14.46 -3.42 21.17
CA LYS A 298 15.85 -3.84 20.92
C LYS A 298 16.57 -3.00 19.85
N ILE A 299 15.81 -2.46 18.86
CA ILE A 299 16.38 -1.60 17.83
C ILE A 299 16.65 -0.23 18.41
N TYR A 300 15.66 0.35 19.12
CA TYR A 300 15.82 1.64 19.79
C TYR A 300 17.00 1.65 20.77
N ASP A 301 17.15 0.60 21.57
CA ASP A 301 18.22 0.46 22.55
C ASP A 301 19.63 0.56 21.94
N ALA A 302 19.80 0.12 20.70
CA ALA A 302 21.08 0.24 20.01
C ALA A 302 21.47 1.71 19.70
N PHE A 303 20.48 2.62 19.66
CA PHE A 303 20.69 4.05 19.46
C PHE A 303 20.73 4.84 20.79
N TYR A 304 20.30 4.22 21.89
CA TYR A 304 20.24 4.85 23.21
C TYR A 304 21.62 4.85 23.84
N ALA A 305 22.34 5.96 23.68
CA ALA A 305 23.73 6.11 24.13
C ALA A 305 24.05 7.57 24.47
N ASP A 306 25.15 7.82 25.12
CA ASP A 306 25.64 9.16 25.36
C ASP A 306 26.02 9.85 24.03
N TRP A 307 25.85 11.17 23.97
CA TRP A 307 26.13 11.96 22.76
C TRP A 307 27.54 11.70 22.20
N SER A 308 28.55 11.51 23.08
CA SER A 308 29.93 11.24 22.70
C SER A 308 30.13 9.93 21.93
N GLU A 309 29.18 9.00 22.01
CA GLU A 309 29.25 7.71 21.29
C GLU A 309 28.80 7.82 19.82
N GLY A 310 28.12 8.92 19.43
CA GLY A 310 27.72 9.17 18.06
C GLY A 310 26.68 8.19 17.50
N LYS A 311 25.85 7.57 18.35
CA LYS A 311 24.88 6.53 17.96
C LYS A 311 23.49 7.06 17.58
N ALA A 312 23.25 8.38 17.65
CA ALA A 312 21.96 8.95 17.37
C ALA A 312 21.50 8.67 15.93
N PHE A 313 20.19 8.48 15.75
CA PHE A 313 19.59 8.38 14.43
C PHE A 313 19.36 9.78 13.85
N MET A 314 20.32 10.22 13.02
CA MET A 314 20.32 11.57 12.42
C MET A 314 19.53 11.55 11.11
N HIS A 315 18.19 11.38 11.21
CA HIS A 315 17.26 11.40 10.11
C HIS A 315 15.97 12.09 10.55
N SER A 316 15.57 13.14 9.84
CA SER A 316 14.33 13.87 10.13
C SER A 316 13.85 14.60 8.89
N HIS A 317 12.56 14.85 8.84
CA HIS A 317 11.92 15.72 7.86
C HIS A 317 11.23 16.87 8.59
N THR A 318 11.12 18.02 7.93
CA THR A 318 10.61 19.26 8.55
C THR A 318 9.20 19.07 9.12
N TYR A 319 8.33 18.35 8.41
CA TYR A 319 6.92 18.16 8.80
C TYR A 319 6.65 16.86 9.54
N ALA A 320 7.68 16.09 9.90
CA ALA A 320 7.52 14.86 10.64
C ALA A 320 6.73 15.07 11.93
N GLY A 321 5.75 14.21 12.18
CA GLY A 321 4.88 14.30 13.35
C GLY A 321 3.93 15.52 13.34
N ASN A 322 3.55 16.02 12.15
CA ASN A 322 2.66 17.18 12.03
C ASN A 322 1.37 17.02 12.87
N PRO A 323 1.01 18.03 13.70
CA PRO A 323 -0.15 17.94 14.59
C PRO A 323 -1.48 17.68 13.88
N LEU A 324 -1.65 18.22 12.66
CA LEU A 324 -2.86 18.02 11.85
C LEU A 324 -2.96 16.57 11.36
N GLY A 325 -1.82 16.01 10.89
CA GLY A 325 -1.73 14.61 10.51
C GLY A 325 -2.00 13.66 11.67
N CYS A 326 -1.42 13.93 12.85
CA CYS A 326 -1.69 13.17 14.07
C CYS A 326 -3.17 13.24 14.48
N SER A 327 -3.78 14.42 14.36
CA SER A 327 -5.21 14.62 14.68
C SER A 327 -6.12 13.88 13.68
N ALA A 328 -5.77 13.87 12.39
CA ALA A 328 -6.48 13.07 11.40
C ALA A 328 -6.38 11.57 11.71
N ALA A 329 -5.18 11.07 12.05
CA ALA A 329 -4.95 9.67 12.38
C ALA A 329 -5.73 9.25 13.64
N LEU A 330 -5.75 10.07 14.67
CA LEU A 330 -6.57 9.82 15.87
C LEU A 330 -8.06 9.72 15.53
N ALA A 331 -8.58 10.62 14.66
CA ALA A 331 -9.98 10.54 14.22
C ALA A 331 -10.26 9.26 13.43
N VAL A 332 -9.32 8.81 12.58
CA VAL A 332 -9.45 7.54 11.87
C VAL A 332 -9.57 6.38 12.86
N LEU A 333 -8.67 6.30 13.85
CA LEU A 333 -8.71 5.23 14.87
C LEU A 333 -9.99 5.26 15.68
N ASP A 334 -10.48 6.45 16.05
CA ASP A 334 -11.75 6.59 16.78
C ASP A 334 -12.94 6.06 15.95
N ILE A 335 -13.01 6.39 14.64
CA ILE A 335 -14.07 5.93 13.74
C ILE A 335 -13.99 4.41 13.52
N LEU A 336 -12.79 3.86 13.32
CA LEU A 336 -12.62 2.40 13.17
C LEU A 336 -13.21 1.63 14.35
N ASP A 337 -13.01 2.14 15.57
CA ASP A 337 -13.48 1.54 16.81
C ASP A 337 -14.98 1.81 17.05
N GLU A 338 -15.39 3.09 17.11
CA GLU A 338 -16.76 3.52 17.42
C GLU A 338 -17.82 2.98 16.45
N GLU A 339 -17.48 2.84 15.18
CA GLU A 339 -18.41 2.41 14.14
C GLU A 339 -18.25 0.93 13.75
N ASN A 340 -17.41 0.16 14.46
CA ASN A 340 -17.11 -1.25 14.17
C ASN A 340 -16.77 -1.48 12.69
N ILE A 341 -15.93 -0.60 12.12
CA ILE A 341 -15.66 -0.56 10.67
C ILE A 341 -15.07 -1.87 10.17
N LEU A 342 -14.15 -2.49 10.92
CA LEU A 342 -13.48 -3.73 10.50
C LEU A 342 -14.48 -4.89 10.35
N GLU A 343 -15.38 -5.07 11.31
CA GLU A 343 -16.40 -6.13 11.27
C GLU A 343 -17.36 -5.92 10.10
N ARG A 344 -17.86 -4.69 9.93
CA ARG A 344 -18.73 -4.32 8.80
C ARG A 344 -18.03 -4.49 7.43
N ALA A 345 -16.75 -4.17 7.35
CA ALA A 345 -15.96 -4.36 6.15
C ALA A 345 -15.78 -5.85 5.81
N GLU A 346 -15.62 -6.73 6.81
CA GLU A 346 -15.53 -8.19 6.62
C GLU A 346 -16.84 -8.77 6.07
N GLU A 347 -17.99 -8.35 6.62
CA GLU A 347 -19.31 -8.72 6.07
C GLU A 347 -19.49 -8.23 4.63
N THR A 348 -19.06 -6.98 4.34
CA THR A 348 -19.14 -6.41 3.01
C THR A 348 -18.20 -7.12 2.04
N ALA A 349 -17.00 -7.50 2.47
CA ALA A 349 -16.04 -8.25 1.67
C ALA A 349 -16.57 -9.63 1.26
N SER A 350 -17.20 -10.35 2.20
CA SER A 350 -17.84 -11.65 1.94
C SER A 350 -18.97 -11.53 0.91
N TRP A 351 -19.81 -10.51 1.07
CA TRP A 351 -20.87 -10.22 0.09
C TRP A 351 -20.28 -9.82 -1.28
N LEU A 352 -19.27 -8.96 -1.31
CA LEU A 352 -18.63 -8.51 -2.55
C LEU A 352 -17.97 -9.67 -3.30
N SER A 353 -17.35 -10.62 -2.59
CA SER A 353 -16.75 -11.81 -3.21
C SER A 353 -17.78 -12.61 -4.00
N ALA A 354 -18.96 -12.85 -3.43
CA ALA A 354 -20.04 -13.56 -4.11
C ALA A 354 -20.54 -12.80 -5.35
N ARG A 355 -20.68 -11.47 -5.24
CA ARG A 355 -21.11 -10.61 -6.35
C ARG A 355 -20.09 -10.55 -7.49
N MET A 356 -18.80 -10.49 -7.16
CA MET A 356 -17.72 -10.50 -8.16
C MET A 356 -17.68 -11.84 -8.91
N GLU A 357 -17.81 -12.97 -8.20
CA GLU A 357 -17.87 -14.28 -8.83
C GLU A 357 -19.11 -14.44 -9.74
N GLU A 358 -20.29 -14.00 -9.28
CA GLU A 358 -21.51 -14.00 -10.09
C GLU A 358 -21.36 -13.17 -11.38
N SER A 359 -20.70 -12.00 -11.29
CA SER A 359 -20.62 -11.04 -12.39
C SER A 359 -19.51 -11.35 -13.39
N PHE A 360 -18.41 -11.92 -12.94
CA PHE A 360 -17.18 -12.08 -13.71
C PHE A 360 -16.68 -13.52 -13.82
N GLY A 361 -17.10 -14.43 -12.96
CA GLY A 361 -16.57 -15.82 -12.91
C GLY A 361 -16.76 -16.61 -14.20
N ALA A 362 -17.84 -16.35 -14.94
CA ALA A 362 -18.11 -16.98 -16.24
C ALA A 362 -17.60 -16.17 -17.45
N HIS A 363 -17.02 -14.97 -17.24
CA HIS A 363 -16.58 -14.11 -18.35
C HIS A 363 -15.37 -14.74 -19.09
N PRO A 364 -15.39 -14.83 -20.44
CA PRO A 364 -14.37 -15.57 -21.20
C PRO A 364 -12.95 -15.01 -21.06
N ASN A 365 -12.83 -13.72 -20.82
CA ASN A 365 -11.53 -13.04 -20.68
C ASN A 365 -11.14 -12.79 -19.23
N VAL A 366 -11.80 -13.39 -18.24
CA VAL A 366 -11.41 -13.34 -16.84
C VAL A 366 -10.65 -14.62 -16.49
N GLY A 367 -9.37 -14.45 -16.15
CA GLY A 367 -8.49 -15.57 -15.78
C GLY A 367 -8.58 -15.91 -14.30
N GLU A 368 -8.57 -14.90 -13.43
CA GLU A 368 -8.67 -15.07 -11.98
C GLU A 368 -9.48 -13.92 -11.35
N ILE A 369 -10.27 -14.27 -10.34
CA ILE A 369 -10.81 -13.32 -9.36
C ILE A 369 -10.12 -13.64 -8.04
N ARG A 370 -9.46 -12.67 -7.42
CA ARG A 370 -8.77 -12.82 -6.14
C ARG A 370 -9.13 -11.71 -5.17
N HIS A 371 -9.12 -12.01 -3.88
CA HIS A 371 -9.43 -11.01 -2.86
C HIS A 371 -8.72 -11.27 -1.54
N ILE A 372 -8.54 -10.20 -0.79
CA ILE A 372 -8.11 -10.20 0.61
C ILE A 372 -8.78 -9.02 1.32
N GLY A 373 -9.55 -9.29 2.39
CA GLY A 373 -10.42 -8.26 2.97
C GLY A 373 -11.31 -7.64 1.89
N LEU A 374 -11.41 -6.31 1.86
CA LEU A 374 -12.25 -5.60 0.88
C LEU A 374 -11.53 -5.32 -0.46
N ILE A 375 -10.28 -5.71 -0.61
CA ILE A 375 -9.55 -5.63 -1.89
C ILE A 375 -9.95 -6.80 -2.76
N HIS A 376 -10.47 -6.52 -3.96
CA HIS A 376 -10.86 -7.51 -4.96
C HIS A 376 -10.22 -7.17 -6.31
N ALA A 377 -9.69 -8.16 -7.00
CA ALA A 377 -9.07 -7.96 -8.30
C ALA A 377 -9.56 -8.98 -9.33
N VAL A 378 -9.71 -8.52 -10.56
CA VAL A 378 -10.07 -9.30 -11.73
C VAL A 378 -8.92 -9.23 -12.71
N GLU A 379 -8.26 -10.35 -12.97
CA GLU A 379 -7.16 -10.42 -13.93
C GLU A 379 -7.71 -10.81 -15.30
N LEU A 380 -7.45 -9.95 -16.29
CA LEU A 380 -7.89 -10.18 -17.66
C LEU A 380 -6.87 -10.99 -18.44
N VAL A 381 -7.34 -11.91 -19.26
CA VAL A 381 -6.52 -12.79 -20.09
C VAL A 381 -7.13 -12.93 -21.49
N GLU A 382 -6.26 -13.12 -22.49
CA GLU A 382 -6.67 -13.42 -23.85
C GLU A 382 -7.16 -14.87 -23.96
N ASP A 383 -6.49 -15.77 -23.25
CA ASP A 383 -6.83 -17.20 -23.19
C ASP A 383 -6.85 -17.69 -21.74
N ARG A 384 -8.05 -18.03 -21.27
CA ARG A 384 -8.28 -18.43 -19.88
C ARG A 384 -7.61 -19.78 -19.56
N ALA A 385 -7.64 -20.74 -20.50
CA ALA A 385 -7.11 -22.07 -20.27
C ALA A 385 -5.57 -22.06 -20.20
N ALA A 386 -4.96 -21.29 -21.08
CA ALA A 386 -3.50 -21.11 -21.11
C ALA A 386 -3.00 -20.03 -20.13
N LYS A 387 -3.89 -19.33 -19.42
CA LYS A 387 -3.59 -18.16 -18.57
C LYS A 387 -2.78 -17.09 -19.31
N ARG A 388 -2.97 -17.01 -20.64
CA ARG A 388 -2.16 -16.13 -21.49
C ARG A 388 -2.65 -14.68 -21.36
N PRO A 389 -1.79 -13.73 -21.00
CA PRO A 389 -2.15 -12.31 -20.94
C PRO A 389 -2.43 -11.76 -22.34
N PHE A 390 -3.09 -10.62 -22.42
CA PHE A 390 -3.16 -9.85 -23.65
C PHE A 390 -1.80 -9.26 -24.03
N ASP A 391 -1.63 -8.93 -25.30
CA ASP A 391 -0.48 -8.15 -25.74
C ASP A 391 -0.46 -6.80 -25.02
N GLY A 392 0.61 -6.53 -24.28
CA GLY A 392 0.78 -5.30 -23.49
C GLY A 392 0.69 -4.01 -24.32
N GLY A 393 1.03 -4.06 -25.63
CA GLY A 393 0.86 -2.94 -26.56
C GLY A 393 -0.60 -2.51 -26.74
N ARG A 394 -1.57 -3.36 -26.47
CA ARG A 394 -3.01 -3.03 -26.51
C ARG A 394 -3.42 -2.07 -25.38
N ARG A 395 -2.68 -2.03 -24.28
CA ARG A 395 -3.01 -1.23 -23.08
C ARG A 395 -4.49 -1.43 -22.68
N LEU A 396 -4.93 -2.71 -22.64
CA LEU A 396 -6.36 -3.06 -22.49
C LEU A 396 -6.95 -2.46 -21.21
N GLY A 397 -6.26 -2.62 -20.07
CA GLY A 397 -6.70 -2.02 -18.81
C GLY A 397 -6.89 -0.51 -18.92
N TYR A 398 -5.98 0.20 -19.60
CA TYR A 398 -6.11 1.64 -19.83
C TYR A 398 -7.31 1.98 -20.74
N ALA A 399 -7.59 1.18 -21.76
CA ALA A 399 -8.76 1.36 -22.60
C ALA A 399 -10.07 1.19 -21.80
N ILE A 400 -10.11 0.17 -20.90
CA ILE A 400 -11.25 -0.05 -20.00
C ILE A 400 -11.39 1.11 -19.00
N TYR A 401 -10.30 1.60 -18.44
CA TYR A 401 -10.30 2.79 -17.58
C TYR A 401 -10.93 4.00 -18.27
N ARG A 402 -10.53 4.30 -19.51
CA ARG A 402 -11.11 5.40 -20.29
C ARG A 402 -12.61 5.21 -20.53
N CYS A 403 -13.04 3.97 -20.78
CA CYS A 403 -14.45 3.62 -20.91
C CYS A 403 -15.21 3.82 -19.60
N ALA A 404 -14.66 3.31 -18.48
CA ALA A 404 -15.25 3.41 -17.16
C ALA A 404 -15.47 4.87 -16.72
N LEU A 405 -14.55 5.77 -17.05
CA LEU A 405 -14.73 7.20 -16.80
C LEU A 405 -15.93 7.79 -17.53
N ARG A 406 -16.26 7.31 -18.75
CA ARG A 406 -17.49 7.75 -19.44
C ARG A 406 -18.73 7.33 -18.66
N HIS A 407 -18.68 6.16 -18.03
CA HIS A 407 -19.75 5.62 -17.17
C HIS A 407 -19.70 6.13 -15.73
N GLY A 408 -18.80 7.08 -15.40
CA GLY A 408 -18.69 7.66 -14.06
C GLY A 408 -18.08 6.71 -13.02
N LEU A 409 -17.15 5.83 -13.42
CA LEU A 409 -16.40 4.94 -12.53
C LEU A 409 -14.92 5.26 -12.64
N LEU A 410 -14.29 5.56 -11.49
CA LEU A 410 -12.85 5.72 -11.40
C LEU A 410 -12.21 4.35 -11.11
N LEU A 411 -11.59 3.77 -12.13
CA LEU A 411 -10.67 2.62 -12.03
C LEU A 411 -9.22 3.12 -12.15
N ARG A 412 -8.27 2.33 -11.67
CA ARG A 412 -6.84 2.55 -11.93
C ARG A 412 -6.16 1.19 -12.16
N PRO A 413 -6.31 0.62 -13.34
CA PRO A 413 -5.80 -0.71 -13.65
C PRO A 413 -4.28 -0.81 -13.44
N LEU A 414 -3.84 -2.01 -13.07
CA LEU A 414 -2.43 -2.39 -12.96
C LEU A 414 -2.15 -3.35 -14.12
N GLY A 415 -1.68 -2.82 -15.25
CA GLY A 415 -1.68 -3.56 -16.49
C GLY A 415 -3.10 -3.97 -16.89
N ASP A 416 -3.33 -5.27 -17.03
CA ASP A 416 -4.64 -5.85 -17.35
C ASP A 416 -5.36 -6.39 -16.09
N VAL A 417 -5.00 -5.92 -14.90
CA VAL A 417 -5.70 -6.21 -13.66
C VAL A 417 -6.59 -5.03 -13.27
N LEU A 418 -7.90 -5.26 -13.26
CA LEU A 418 -8.90 -4.34 -12.73
C LEU A 418 -9.13 -4.67 -11.26
N TYR A 419 -9.26 -3.66 -10.41
CA TYR A 419 -9.43 -3.94 -8.99
C TYR A 419 -10.31 -2.94 -8.27
N PHE A 420 -10.86 -3.38 -7.16
CA PHE A 420 -11.56 -2.61 -6.15
C PHE A 420 -10.70 -2.54 -4.89
N ASN A 421 -10.53 -1.35 -4.38
CA ASN A 421 -9.94 -1.05 -3.07
C ASN A 421 -10.68 0.15 -2.47
N PRO A 422 -12.01 0.00 -2.21
CA PRO A 422 -12.90 1.10 -1.85
C PRO A 422 -12.67 1.55 -0.40
N PRO A 423 -13.30 2.66 0.03
CA PRO A 423 -13.44 2.98 1.44
C PRO A 423 -14.06 1.81 2.22
N LEU A 424 -13.58 1.54 3.44
CA LEU A 424 -14.04 0.40 4.24
C LEU A 424 -15.53 0.49 4.64
N ASN A 425 -16.07 1.69 4.67
CA ASN A 425 -17.47 1.97 4.98
C ASN A 425 -18.36 2.15 3.75
N ILE A 426 -17.91 1.72 2.57
CA ILE A 426 -18.69 1.83 1.32
C ILE A 426 -20.02 1.08 1.41
N GLY A 427 -21.08 1.64 0.82
CA GLY A 427 -22.39 1.01 0.71
C GLY A 427 -22.44 -0.07 -0.37
N ARG A 428 -23.30 -1.09 -0.18
CA ARG A 428 -23.50 -2.17 -1.16
C ARG A 428 -24.08 -1.66 -2.48
N ASP A 429 -24.93 -0.64 -2.46
CA ASP A 429 -25.50 -0.03 -3.67
C ASP A 429 -24.42 0.62 -4.54
N ASP A 430 -23.43 1.28 -3.93
CA ASP A 430 -22.26 1.81 -4.63
C ASP A 430 -21.41 0.68 -5.23
N LEU A 431 -21.23 -0.41 -4.50
CA LEU A 431 -20.50 -1.58 -4.99
C LEU A 431 -21.21 -2.27 -6.15
N ASP A 432 -22.54 -2.46 -6.09
CA ASP A 432 -23.32 -2.98 -7.22
C ASP A 432 -23.23 -2.05 -8.45
N THR A 433 -23.28 -0.74 -8.23
CA THR A 433 -23.08 0.27 -9.28
C THR A 433 -21.68 0.14 -9.90
N ALA A 434 -20.63 -0.04 -9.07
CA ALA A 434 -19.27 -0.20 -9.55
C ALA A 434 -19.09 -1.49 -10.37
N ILE A 435 -19.63 -2.61 -9.89
CA ILE A 435 -19.61 -3.90 -10.60
C ILE A 435 -20.27 -3.77 -11.98
N ALA A 436 -21.48 -3.20 -12.02
CA ALA A 436 -22.22 -3.04 -13.28
C ALA A 436 -21.45 -2.16 -14.28
N ARG A 437 -20.91 -1.01 -13.83
CA ARG A 437 -20.13 -0.09 -14.67
C ARG A 437 -18.79 -0.69 -15.12
N MET A 438 -18.11 -1.44 -14.26
CA MET A 438 -16.89 -2.14 -14.63
C MET A 438 -17.17 -3.21 -15.68
N LYS A 439 -18.20 -4.05 -15.48
CA LYS A 439 -18.60 -5.06 -16.45
C LYS A 439 -18.99 -4.43 -17.80
N GLN A 440 -19.83 -3.42 -17.80
CA GLN A 440 -20.21 -2.69 -19.02
C GLN A 440 -18.97 -2.16 -19.75
N SER A 441 -18.02 -1.56 -19.04
CA SER A 441 -16.80 -1.01 -19.63
C SER A 441 -15.87 -2.10 -20.20
N MET A 442 -15.83 -3.27 -19.56
CA MET A 442 -15.11 -4.44 -20.07
C MET A 442 -15.76 -4.96 -21.36
N ASP A 443 -17.07 -5.19 -21.33
CA ASP A 443 -17.83 -5.74 -22.46
C ASP A 443 -17.72 -4.82 -23.69
N GLU A 444 -17.89 -3.49 -23.52
CA GLU A 444 -17.74 -2.50 -24.58
C GLU A 444 -16.34 -2.52 -25.24
N VAL A 445 -15.28 -2.62 -24.43
CA VAL A 445 -13.88 -2.58 -24.94
C VAL A 445 -13.49 -3.92 -25.56
N LEU A 446 -13.99 -5.03 -25.03
CA LEU A 446 -13.71 -6.38 -25.54
C LEU A 446 -14.60 -6.74 -26.73
N GLY A 447 -15.71 -6.02 -26.96
CA GLY A 447 -16.65 -6.27 -28.06
C GLY A 447 -17.57 -7.46 -27.82
N ILE A 448 -17.98 -7.68 -26.58
CA ILE A 448 -18.84 -8.80 -26.14
C ILE A 448 -20.22 -8.29 -25.78
#